data_df1446b6bc585863a63b3d3c982a69b0
#
_entry.id   df1446b6bc585863a63b3d3c982a69b0
#
_cell.length_a   1.000
_cell.length_b   1.000
_cell.length_c   1.000
_cell.angle_alpha   90.00
_cell.angle_beta   90.00
_cell.angle_gamma   90.00
#
_symmetry.space_group_name_H-M   'P 1'
#
loop_
_entity.id
_entity.type
_entity.pdbx_description
1 polymer ?
#
loop_
_entity_poly.entity_id
_entity_poly.type
_entity_poly.pdbx_seq_one_letter_code
_entity_poly.pdbx_strand_id
1 'polypeptide(L)'
;MLNKLSHGQKKKVFVSFGLATNTKLLLMDEPTNGLDIPSKGQFRRMVASALDENRCLIISTHQVRDLDSLIDSIMIMDGHEIVFNELNENITKKLLFKVADHTDTDESVIYSEESMRGLYQVRENTTGEESKLDIELLFNAVFTDKKRIMNLFN
;
A
#
# COMPACT_ATOMS: atom_id res chain seq x y z
N MET A 1 -3.95 30.86 16.21
CA MET A 1 -3.65 31.06 14.79
C MET A 1 -3.95 29.85 13.90
N LEU A 2 -3.92 28.62 14.38
CA LEU A 2 -4.31 27.41 13.63
C LEU A 2 -5.74 27.48 13.04
N ASN A 3 -6.64 28.21 13.68
CA ASN A 3 -8.04 28.35 13.22
C ASN A 3 -8.20 29.08 11.86
N LYS A 4 -7.15 29.78 11.38
CA LYS A 4 -7.16 30.48 10.08
C LYS A 4 -6.62 29.61 8.93
N LEU A 5 -6.09 28.43 9.22
CA LEU A 5 -5.54 27.52 8.22
C LEU A 5 -6.66 26.70 7.57
N SER A 6 -6.50 26.43 6.26
CA SER A 6 -7.34 25.46 5.56
C SER A 6 -7.17 24.06 6.15
N HIS A 7 -8.10 23.13 5.85
CA HIS A 7 -8.02 21.75 6.34
C HIS A 7 -6.70 21.08 5.91
N GLY A 8 -6.31 21.20 4.65
CA GLY A 8 -5.05 20.68 4.15
C GLY A 8 -3.81 21.32 4.80
N GLN A 9 -3.83 22.62 5.09
CA GLN A 9 -2.75 23.30 5.80
C GLN A 9 -2.62 22.80 7.25
N LYS A 10 -3.74 22.62 7.96
CA LYS A 10 -3.73 22.02 9.30
C LYS A 10 -3.12 20.62 9.29
N LYS A 11 -3.53 19.79 8.33
CA LYS A 11 -3.01 18.44 8.18
C LYS A 11 -1.51 18.40 7.94
N LYS A 12 -0.98 19.28 7.06
CA LYS A 12 0.46 19.45 6.86
C LYS A 12 1.20 19.79 8.16
N VAL A 13 0.65 20.72 8.95
CA VAL A 13 1.23 21.08 10.26
C VAL A 13 1.27 19.89 11.20
N PHE A 14 0.20 19.11 11.31
CA PHE A 14 0.16 17.92 12.17
C PHE A 14 1.14 16.84 11.73
N VAL A 15 1.21 16.58 10.42
CA VAL A 15 2.18 15.62 9.87
C VAL A 15 3.61 16.09 10.14
N SER A 16 3.93 17.36 9.84
CA SER A 16 5.26 17.92 10.10
C SER A 16 5.62 17.86 11.58
N PHE A 17 4.67 18.16 12.46
CA PHE A 17 4.88 18.06 13.90
C PHE A 17 5.14 16.63 14.34
N GLY A 18 4.32 15.66 13.88
CA GLY A 18 4.53 14.24 14.18
C GLY A 18 5.91 13.74 13.74
N LEU A 19 6.33 14.09 12.52
CA LEU A 19 7.66 13.74 12.02
C LEU A 19 8.78 14.41 12.84
N ALA A 20 8.61 15.67 13.23
CA ALA A 20 9.57 16.43 14.01
C ALA A 20 9.74 15.95 15.46
N THR A 21 8.79 15.20 16.02
CA THR A 21 8.92 14.60 17.36
C THR A 21 10.04 13.57 17.44
N ASN A 22 10.48 13.06 16.32
CA ASN A 22 11.55 12.05 16.20
C ASN A 22 11.34 10.81 17.08
N THR A 23 10.09 10.39 17.25
CA THR A 23 9.73 9.17 17.99
C THR A 23 10.13 7.93 17.22
N LYS A 24 10.52 6.86 17.92
CA LYS A 24 10.86 5.56 17.30
C LYS A 24 9.67 4.92 16.58
N LEU A 25 8.47 5.15 17.06
CA LEU A 25 7.22 4.70 16.45
C LEU A 25 6.30 5.89 16.27
N LEU A 26 5.82 6.08 15.04
CA LEU A 26 4.84 7.10 14.71
C LEU A 26 3.66 6.45 13.97
N LEU A 27 2.46 6.68 14.48
CA LEU A 27 1.21 6.22 13.86
C LEU A 27 0.52 7.41 13.19
N MET A 28 0.12 7.24 11.95
CA MET A 28 -0.64 8.24 11.18
C MET A 28 -1.90 7.61 10.61
N ASP A 29 -3.04 8.21 10.93
CA ASP A 29 -4.33 7.79 10.40
C ASP A 29 -4.74 8.71 9.26
N GLU A 30 -4.94 8.13 8.06
CA GLU A 30 -5.35 8.83 6.84
C GLU A 30 -4.58 10.14 6.58
N PRO A 31 -3.23 10.16 6.60
CA PRO A 31 -2.46 11.42 6.56
C PRO A 31 -2.59 12.16 5.22
N THR A 32 -2.91 11.48 4.13
CA THR A 32 -3.04 12.09 2.79
C THR A 32 -4.47 12.43 2.40
N ASN A 33 -5.46 12.00 3.18
CA ASN A 33 -6.87 12.27 2.89
C ASN A 33 -7.16 13.78 2.91
N GLY A 34 -7.80 14.29 1.84
CA GLY A 34 -8.13 15.71 1.68
C GLY A 34 -6.94 16.60 1.27
N LEU A 35 -5.79 16.02 0.93
CA LEU A 35 -4.68 16.75 0.33
C LEU A 35 -4.83 16.79 -1.20
N ASP A 36 -4.43 17.92 -1.79
CA ASP A 36 -4.26 18.06 -3.24
C ASP A 36 -3.01 17.32 -3.74
N ILE A 37 -2.91 17.08 -5.05
CA ILE A 37 -1.79 16.34 -5.66
C ILE A 37 -0.42 16.90 -5.29
N PRO A 38 -0.16 18.23 -5.35
CA PRO A 38 1.12 18.81 -4.92
C PRO A 38 1.43 18.52 -3.44
N SER A 39 0.41 18.59 -2.58
CA SER A 39 0.55 18.33 -1.14
C SER A 39 0.85 16.87 -0.82
N LYS A 40 0.25 15.94 -1.55
CA LYS A 40 0.60 14.52 -1.46
C LYS A 40 2.07 14.27 -1.83
N GLY A 41 2.57 14.94 -2.89
CA GLY A 41 3.98 14.91 -3.24
C GLY A 41 4.91 15.48 -2.17
N GLN A 42 4.49 16.57 -1.49
CA GLN A 42 5.25 17.13 -0.36
C GLN A 42 5.25 16.15 0.83
N PHE A 43 4.12 15.54 1.15
CA PHE A 43 4.00 14.53 2.20
C PHE A 43 4.99 13.39 1.98
N ARG A 44 5.02 12.79 0.78
CA ARG A 44 5.97 11.72 0.46
C ARG A 44 7.41 12.12 0.68
N ARG A 45 7.82 13.30 0.22
CA ARG A 45 9.19 13.81 0.44
C ARG A 45 9.51 14.02 1.91
N MET A 46 8.57 14.55 2.69
CA MET A 46 8.75 14.76 4.13
C MET A 46 8.91 13.44 4.88
N VAL A 47 8.09 12.45 4.57
CA VAL A 47 8.19 11.12 5.16
C VAL A 47 9.51 10.47 4.78
N ALA A 48 9.87 10.44 3.49
CA ALA A 48 11.12 9.84 3.02
C ALA A 48 12.37 10.48 3.67
N SER A 49 12.33 11.80 3.94
CA SER A 49 13.45 12.51 4.58
C SER A 49 13.51 12.33 6.10
N ALA A 50 12.42 11.89 6.72
CA ALA A 50 12.31 11.73 8.17
C ALA A 50 12.47 10.27 8.66
N LEU A 51 12.45 9.31 7.73
CA LEU A 51 12.66 7.91 8.04
C LEU A 51 14.15 7.58 8.06
N ASP A 52 14.55 6.82 9.06
CA ASP A 52 15.85 6.18 9.20
C ASP A 52 15.67 4.75 9.74
N GLU A 53 16.75 3.99 9.84
CA GLU A 53 16.75 2.59 10.28
C GLU A 53 16.21 2.38 11.71
N ASN A 54 16.10 3.45 12.51
CA ASN A 54 15.67 3.40 13.89
C ASN A 54 14.20 3.82 14.09
N ARG A 55 13.50 4.19 12.99
CA ARG A 55 12.13 4.67 13.04
C ARG A 55 11.16 3.75 12.30
N CYS A 56 10.07 3.43 12.96
CA CYS A 56 8.92 2.75 12.38
C CYS A 56 7.79 3.76 12.19
N LEU A 57 7.26 3.82 10.98
CA LEU A 57 6.07 4.60 10.64
C LEU A 57 4.96 3.66 10.19
N ILE A 58 3.84 3.70 10.88
CA ILE A 58 2.64 2.97 10.49
C ILE A 58 1.61 3.97 9.98
N ILE A 59 1.14 3.77 8.76
CA ILE A 59 0.14 4.61 8.11
C ILE A 59 -1.09 3.77 7.82
N SER A 60 -2.24 4.14 8.39
CA SER A 60 -3.53 3.63 7.94
C SER A 60 -4.05 4.48 6.79
N THR A 61 -4.50 3.85 5.72
CA THR A 61 -5.11 4.56 4.58
C THR A 61 -5.93 3.62 3.70
N HIS A 62 -6.96 4.17 3.07
CA HIS A 62 -7.66 3.56 1.95
C HIS A 62 -7.17 4.13 0.59
N GLN A 63 -6.26 5.13 0.59
CA GLN A 63 -5.69 5.74 -0.62
C GLN A 63 -4.26 5.23 -0.84
N VAL A 64 -4.12 3.94 -1.06
CA VAL A 64 -2.85 3.21 -1.09
C VAL A 64 -1.89 3.68 -2.19
N ARG A 65 -2.41 4.13 -3.33
CA ARG A 65 -1.60 4.63 -4.47
C ARG A 65 -0.72 5.82 -4.12
N ASP A 66 -1.09 6.57 -3.08
CA ASP A 66 -0.30 7.71 -2.64
C ASP A 66 1.00 7.32 -1.94
N LEU A 67 1.14 6.06 -1.52
CA LEU A 67 2.19 5.57 -0.65
C LEU A 67 3.08 4.47 -1.25
N ASP A 68 2.75 3.97 -2.44
CA ASP A 68 3.44 2.85 -3.11
C ASP A 68 4.98 2.89 -3.04
N SER A 69 5.55 4.09 -3.10
CA SER A 69 7.01 4.28 -3.15
C SER A 69 7.66 4.47 -1.78
N LEU A 70 6.88 4.44 -0.70
CA LEU A 70 7.35 4.75 0.66
C LEU A 70 7.28 3.57 1.61
N ILE A 71 6.46 2.57 1.28
CA ILE A 71 6.18 1.45 2.18
C ILE A 71 7.02 0.24 1.78
N ASP A 72 7.50 -0.47 2.77
CA ASP A 72 8.27 -1.72 2.66
C ASP A 72 7.48 -2.94 3.15
N SER A 73 6.39 -2.70 3.87
CA SER A 73 5.52 -3.74 4.42
C SER A 73 4.05 -3.37 4.31
N ILE A 74 3.20 -4.35 4.07
CA ILE A 74 1.74 -4.20 3.98
C ILE A 74 1.06 -5.06 5.03
N MET A 75 0.17 -4.40 5.78
CA MET A 75 -0.74 -5.05 6.71
C MET A 75 -2.18 -4.79 6.27
N ILE A 76 -2.96 -5.86 6.06
CA ILE A 76 -4.39 -5.76 5.75
C ILE A 76 -5.17 -6.20 6.98
N MET A 77 -6.13 -5.37 7.37
CA MET A 77 -7.04 -5.64 8.49
C MET A 77 -8.46 -5.88 7.98
N ASP A 78 -9.12 -6.85 8.58
CA ASP A 78 -10.55 -7.12 8.39
C ASP A 78 -11.23 -7.16 9.76
N GLY A 79 -12.13 -6.20 9.99
CA GLY A 79 -12.72 -5.99 11.31
C GLY A 79 -11.66 -5.69 12.37
N HIS A 80 -11.40 -6.65 13.26
CA HIS A 80 -10.44 -6.51 14.36
C HIS A 80 -9.21 -7.44 14.22
N GLU A 81 -9.07 -8.10 13.07
CA GLU A 81 -8.01 -9.09 12.83
C GLU A 81 -7.07 -8.60 11.73
N ILE A 82 -5.78 -8.91 11.90
CA ILE A 82 -4.80 -8.78 10.82
C ILE A 82 -4.93 -10.03 9.95
N VAL A 83 -5.41 -9.85 8.72
CA VAL A 83 -5.63 -10.94 7.78
C VAL A 83 -4.47 -11.15 6.80
N PHE A 84 -3.55 -10.18 6.72
CA PHE A 84 -2.34 -10.26 5.90
C PHE A 84 -1.28 -9.32 6.49
N ASN A 85 -0.01 -9.75 6.53
CA ASN A 85 1.10 -8.91 7.01
C ASN A 85 2.41 -9.41 6.43
N GLU A 86 2.91 -8.74 5.38
CA GLU A 86 4.10 -9.17 4.65
C GLU A 86 4.94 -8.01 4.15
N LEU A 87 6.23 -8.26 3.97
CA LEU A 87 7.15 -7.37 3.29
C LEU A 87 6.87 -7.35 1.78
N ASN A 88 7.02 -6.19 1.14
CA ASN A 88 6.81 -6.03 -0.30
C ASN A 88 7.64 -7.00 -1.14
N GLU A 89 8.90 -7.26 -0.72
CA GLU A 89 9.77 -8.23 -1.38
C GLU A 89 9.21 -9.65 -1.33
N ASN A 90 8.63 -10.07 -0.19
CA ASN A 90 8.02 -11.39 -0.06
C ASN A 90 6.78 -11.50 -0.94
N ILE A 91 5.99 -10.42 -0.99
CA ILE A 91 4.78 -10.37 -1.80
C ILE A 91 5.14 -10.56 -3.28
N THR A 92 6.06 -9.79 -3.82
CA THR A 92 6.44 -9.85 -5.25
C THR A 92 7.23 -11.11 -5.62
N LYS A 93 7.87 -11.78 -4.65
CA LYS A 93 8.46 -13.10 -4.87
C LYS A 93 7.41 -14.20 -5.06
N LYS A 94 6.27 -14.11 -4.38
CA LYS A 94 5.23 -15.14 -4.38
C LYS A 94 4.04 -14.81 -5.27
N LEU A 95 3.80 -13.53 -5.53
CA LEU A 95 2.71 -13.04 -6.36
C LEU A 95 3.24 -12.22 -7.53
N LEU A 96 2.64 -12.45 -8.70
CA LEU A 96 2.91 -11.71 -9.94
C LEU A 96 1.72 -10.80 -10.25
N PHE A 97 2.00 -9.51 -10.43
CA PHE A 97 1.02 -8.48 -10.81
C PHE A 97 1.23 -8.12 -12.27
N LYS A 98 0.26 -8.38 -13.13
CA LYS A 98 0.40 -8.08 -14.56
C LYS A 98 -0.92 -7.66 -15.21
N VAL A 99 -0.78 -7.04 -16.38
CA VAL A 99 -1.89 -6.86 -17.32
C VAL A 99 -1.78 -7.97 -18.37
N ALA A 100 -2.84 -8.73 -18.52
CA ALA A 100 -2.91 -9.87 -19.43
C ALA A 100 -4.02 -9.65 -20.47
N ASP A 101 -3.97 -10.41 -21.57
CA ASP A 101 -5.06 -10.45 -22.54
C ASP A 101 -6.30 -11.14 -21.95
N HIS A 102 -7.49 -10.82 -22.48
CA HIS A 102 -8.76 -11.35 -21.98
C HIS A 102 -8.87 -12.90 -22.04
N THR A 103 -8.00 -13.54 -22.81
CA THR A 103 -7.94 -15.01 -22.95
C THR A 103 -6.88 -15.67 -22.06
N ASP A 104 -6.04 -14.89 -21.38
CA ASP A 104 -4.93 -15.40 -20.55
C ASP A 104 -5.45 -15.73 -19.15
N THR A 105 -6.08 -16.91 -19.01
CA THR A 105 -6.59 -17.44 -17.76
C THR A 105 -6.07 -18.87 -17.57
N ASP A 106 -5.38 -19.11 -16.44
CA ASP A 106 -4.90 -20.41 -16.03
C ASP A 106 -5.05 -20.60 -14.51
N GLU A 107 -4.64 -21.75 -14.01
CA GLU A 107 -4.77 -22.10 -12.59
C GLU A 107 -3.92 -21.22 -11.65
N SER A 108 -2.91 -20.51 -12.16
CA SER A 108 -2.08 -19.60 -11.37
C SER A 108 -2.81 -18.31 -10.99
N VAL A 109 -3.87 -17.95 -11.72
CA VAL A 109 -4.66 -16.74 -11.47
C VAL A 109 -5.41 -16.86 -10.15
N ILE A 110 -5.19 -15.90 -9.25
CA ILE A 110 -5.89 -15.80 -7.95
C ILE A 110 -7.01 -14.78 -8.05
N TYR A 111 -6.73 -13.66 -8.73
CA TYR A 111 -7.67 -12.55 -8.90
C TYR A 111 -7.51 -11.92 -10.27
N SER A 112 -8.61 -11.49 -10.86
CA SER A 112 -8.59 -10.70 -12.09
C SER A 112 -9.71 -9.68 -12.10
N GLU A 113 -9.45 -8.50 -12.66
CA GLU A 113 -10.45 -7.47 -12.92
C GLU A 113 -10.29 -6.90 -14.34
N GLU A 114 -11.41 -6.58 -14.97
CA GLU A 114 -11.42 -6.01 -16.32
C GLU A 114 -11.04 -4.54 -16.31
N SER A 115 -10.26 -4.15 -17.31
CA SER A 115 -9.96 -2.76 -17.60
C SER A 115 -9.98 -2.49 -19.10
N MET A 116 -9.92 -1.20 -19.46
CA MET A 116 -9.80 -0.80 -20.88
C MET A 116 -8.49 -1.29 -21.55
N ARG A 117 -7.50 -1.75 -20.77
CA ARG A 117 -6.19 -2.20 -21.25
C ARG A 117 -6.00 -3.72 -21.20
N GLY A 118 -7.03 -4.47 -20.81
CA GLY A 118 -6.96 -5.92 -20.61
C GLY A 118 -7.36 -6.32 -19.19
N LEU A 119 -6.99 -7.53 -18.78
CA LEU A 119 -7.23 -8.04 -17.44
C LEU A 119 -6.05 -7.67 -16.53
N TYR A 120 -6.32 -6.89 -15.49
CA TYR A 120 -5.38 -6.77 -14.36
C TYR A 120 -5.46 -8.04 -13.53
N GLN A 121 -4.33 -8.68 -13.28
CA GLN A 121 -4.29 -9.99 -12.63
C GLN A 121 -3.29 -10.04 -11.49
N VAL A 122 -3.67 -10.81 -10.44
CA VAL A 122 -2.77 -11.32 -9.42
C VAL A 122 -2.67 -12.83 -9.61
N ARG A 123 -1.44 -13.33 -9.76
CA ARG A 123 -1.13 -14.75 -10.00
C ARG A 123 -0.11 -15.24 -8.98
N GLU A 124 -0.03 -16.56 -8.81
CA GLU A 124 1.12 -17.18 -8.17
C GLU A 124 2.37 -16.98 -9.04
N ASN A 125 3.44 -16.47 -8.45
CA ASN A 125 4.72 -16.27 -9.14
C ASN A 125 5.55 -17.56 -9.13
N THR A 126 5.27 -18.45 -10.06
CA THR A 126 5.98 -19.74 -10.20
C THR A 126 7.25 -19.63 -11.03
N THR A 127 7.40 -18.55 -11.80
CA THR A 127 8.52 -18.34 -12.73
C THR A 127 9.61 -17.44 -12.17
N GLY A 128 9.37 -16.75 -11.07
CA GLY A 128 10.28 -15.73 -10.52
C GLY A 128 10.33 -14.44 -11.36
N GLU A 129 9.29 -14.19 -12.14
CA GLU A 129 9.17 -12.95 -12.91
C GLU A 129 9.05 -11.74 -11.99
N GLU A 130 9.76 -10.67 -12.30
CA GLU A 130 9.65 -9.41 -11.55
C GLU A 130 8.39 -8.64 -11.97
N SER A 131 7.65 -8.18 -10.98
CA SER A 131 6.51 -7.28 -11.20
C SER A 131 6.45 -6.19 -10.16
N LYS A 132 5.87 -5.06 -10.53
CA LYS A 132 5.57 -4.02 -9.57
C LYS A 132 4.34 -4.41 -8.76
N LEU A 133 4.46 -4.33 -7.43
CA LEU A 133 3.34 -4.53 -6.53
C LEU A 133 2.22 -3.52 -6.82
N ASP A 134 1.00 -4.02 -6.94
CA ASP A 134 -0.22 -3.21 -6.96
C ASP A 134 -1.03 -3.53 -5.70
N ILE A 135 -1.11 -2.55 -4.80
CA ILE A 135 -1.71 -2.77 -3.46
C ILE A 135 -3.23 -2.91 -3.56
N GLU A 136 -3.89 -2.25 -4.52
CA GLU A 136 -5.34 -2.41 -4.71
C GLU A 136 -5.66 -3.83 -5.21
N LEU A 137 -4.89 -4.33 -6.19
CA LEU A 137 -5.04 -5.70 -6.67
C LEU A 137 -4.72 -6.73 -5.57
N LEU A 138 -3.67 -6.49 -4.77
CA LEU A 138 -3.35 -7.34 -3.63
C LEU A 138 -4.52 -7.38 -2.64
N PHE A 139 -5.06 -6.23 -2.27
CA PHE A 139 -6.20 -6.14 -1.36
C PHE A 139 -7.38 -6.97 -1.88
N ASN A 140 -7.76 -6.77 -3.13
CA ASN A 140 -8.86 -7.51 -3.76
C ASN A 140 -8.58 -9.02 -3.82
N ALA A 141 -7.35 -9.44 -4.13
CA ALA A 141 -6.95 -10.84 -4.16
C ALA A 141 -7.06 -11.49 -2.78
N VAL A 142 -6.59 -10.81 -1.71
CA VAL A 142 -6.69 -11.30 -0.32
C VAL A 142 -8.14 -11.52 0.09
N PHE A 143 -9.06 -10.63 -0.29
CA PHE A 143 -10.48 -10.79 0.05
C PHE A 143 -11.23 -11.78 -0.85
N THR A 144 -10.74 -12.02 -2.08
CA THR A 144 -11.36 -12.98 -3.02
C THR A 144 -10.99 -14.41 -2.67
N ASP A 145 -9.72 -14.70 -2.40
CA ASP A 145 -9.25 -16.04 -2.01
C ASP A 145 -8.22 -15.98 -0.88
N LYS A 146 -8.70 -15.57 0.29
CA LYS A 146 -7.89 -15.45 1.51
C LYS A 146 -7.13 -16.74 1.81
N LYS A 147 -7.79 -17.90 1.66
CA LYS A 147 -7.18 -19.20 1.99
C LYS A 147 -5.99 -19.52 1.08
N ARG A 148 -6.12 -19.28 -0.22
CA ARG A 148 -5.06 -19.52 -1.19
C ARG A 148 -3.90 -18.57 -0.96
N ILE A 149 -4.17 -17.28 -0.78
CA ILE A 149 -3.14 -16.29 -0.45
C ILE A 149 -2.38 -16.68 0.82
N MET A 150 -3.08 -16.98 1.93
CA MET A 150 -2.43 -17.32 3.19
C MET A 150 -1.57 -18.59 3.09
N ASN A 151 -1.98 -19.59 2.29
CA ASN A 151 -1.19 -20.79 2.08
C ASN A 151 0.14 -20.51 1.35
N LEU A 152 0.20 -19.49 0.51
CA LEU A 152 1.43 -19.10 -0.17
C LEU A 152 2.44 -18.48 0.81
N PHE A 153 1.97 -17.84 1.89
CA PHE A 153 2.81 -17.11 2.84
C PHE A 153 3.12 -17.87 4.14
N ASN A 154 2.51 -19.02 4.36
CA ASN A 154 2.84 -19.97 5.42
C ASN A 154 3.87 -21.01 4.89
#